data_a94008d908296e0ce0f6b79951ab398f
#
_entry.id   a94008d908296e0ce0f6b79951ab398f
#
_cell.length_a   1.000
_cell.length_b   1.000
_cell.length_c   1.000
_cell.angle_alpha   90.00
_cell.angle_beta   90.00
_cell.angle_gamma   90.00
#
_symmetry.space_group_name_H-M   'P 1'
#
loop_
_entity.id
_entity.type
_entity.pdbx_description
1 polymer ?
#
loop_
_entity_poly.entity_id
_entity_poly.type
_entity_poly.pdbx_seq_one_letter_code
_entity_poly.pdbx_strand_id
1 'polypeptide(L)'
;MKHFRKACIVSLVIAFALAAVSFAQYEYKVNKPHCGGDLTPVQAHAMLEKDKQNTFLVDVRSRPEYELIGHPVGAYNIPLNFWSSKVGEKGYEMVPNPNFGQDLLARFNPKTDTLIFMCRSGGRSCDACEQAAKAGFDIAKIHNIMGGFEGDKMKYKGSAHHGQRIGGGWRNVGLPWTYHMDKNLMYQPDLAK
;
A
#
# COMPACT_ATOMS: atom_id res chain seq x y z
N MET A 1 14.67 42.94 -68.64
CA MET A 1 15.05 41.55 -68.36
C MET A 1 14.89 41.34 -66.83
N LYS A 2 13.89 40.60 -66.43
CA LYS A 2 13.51 40.39 -65.02
C LYS A 2 14.16 39.10 -64.51
N HIS A 3 15.09 39.19 -63.54
CA HIS A 3 15.65 38.02 -62.88
C HIS A 3 14.69 37.53 -61.80
N PHE A 4 14.09 36.34 -62.02
CA PHE A 4 13.35 35.60 -61.02
C PHE A 4 14.35 34.92 -60.06
N ARG A 5 14.43 35.40 -58.81
CA ARG A 5 15.10 34.67 -57.75
C ARG A 5 14.12 33.62 -57.18
N LYS A 6 14.44 32.36 -57.43
CA LYS A 6 13.77 31.23 -56.78
C LYS A 6 14.30 31.12 -55.36
N ALA A 7 13.45 31.44 -54.38
CA ALA A 7 13.72 31.17 -52.97
C ALA A 7 13.42 29.68 -52.69
N CYS A 8 14.43 28.90 -52.41
CA CYS A 8 14.27 27.54 -51.88
C CYS A 8 13.89 27.66 -50.39
N ILE A 9 12.65 27.38 -50.07
CA ILE A 9 12.21 27.18 -48.69
C ILE A 9 12.64 25.75 -48.29
N VAL A 10 13.67 25.64 -47.48
CA VAL A 10 14.08 24.41 -46.84
C VAL A 10 13.15 24.24 -45.61
N SER A 11 12.14 23.42 -45.77
CA SER A 11 11.30 23.02 -44.65
C SER A 11 12.08 22.07 -43.74
N LEU A 12 12.58 22.61 -42.63
CA LEU A 12 13.17 21.82 -41.55
C LEU A 12 12.07 21.04 -40.82
N VAL A 13 11.82 19.80 -41.21
CA VAL A 13 10.96 18.90 -40.47
C VAL A 13 11.73 18.43 -39.24
N ILE A 14 11.50 19.09 -38.11
CA ILE A 14 11.98 18.61 -36.82
C ILE A 14 11.07 17.43 -36.43
N ALA A 15 11.57 16.23 -36.74
CA ALA A 15 10.99 15.00 -36.20
C ALA A 15 11.27 14.96 -34.70
N PHE A 16 10.29 15.38 -33.88
CA PHE A 16 10.29 15.06 -32.45
C PHE A 16 10.12 13.55 -32.33
N ALA A 17 11.23 12.83 -32.24
CA ALA A 17 11.22 11.46 -31.75
C ALA A 17 10.82 11.54 -30.26
N LEU A 18 9.53 11.34 -29.98
CA LEU A 18 9.03 11.01 -28.66
C LEU A 18 9.69 9.68 -28.27
N ALA A 19 10.84 9.77 -27.64
CA ALA A 19 11.39 8.64 -26.91
C ALA A 19 10.38 8.33 -25.80
N ALA A 20 9.50 7.37 -26.06
CA ALA A 20 8.69 6.77 -25.02
C ALA A 20 9.67 6.14 -24.03
N VAL A 21 9.99 6.88 -22.96
CA VAL A 21 10.70 6.31 -21.82
C VAL A 21 9.72 5.29 -21.24
N SER A 22 9.87 4.05 -21.66
CA SER A 22 9.19 2.93 -21.05
C SER A 22 9.74 2.81 -19.64
N PHE A 23 9.11 3.50 -18.68
CA PHE A 23 9.30 3.17 -17.28
C PHE A 23 8.83 1.73 -17.14
N ALA A 24 9.75 0.81 -16.90
CA ALA A 24 9.39 -0.57 -16.58
C ALA A 24 8.42 -0.51 -15.40
N GLN A 25 7.15 -0.78 -15.69
CA GLN A 25 6.10 -0.75 -14.68
C GLN A 25 6.45 -1.83 -13.66
N TYR A 26 6.48 -1.47 -12.38
CA TYR A 26 6.75 -2.42 -11.32
C TYR A 26 5.73 -3.57 -11.36
N GLU A 27 6.22 -4.81 -11.48
CA GLU A 27 5.37 -6.00 -11.50
C GLU A 27 4.97 -6.39 -10.07
N TYR A 28 3.72 -6.13 -9.71
CA TYR A 28 3.18 -6.51 -8.41
C TYR A 28 2.93 -8.01 -8.33
N LYS A 29 3.24 -8.61 -7.17
CA LYS A 29 3.03 -10.04 -6.91
C LYS A 29 2.32 -10.22 -5.59
N VAL A 30 1.39 -11.17 -5.58
CA VAL A 30 0.76 -11.65 -4.35
C VAL A 30 1.79 -12.42 -3.53
N ASN A 31 1.92 -12.09 -2.24
CA ASN A 31 2.96 -12.69 -1.40
C ASN A 31 2.66 -14.14 -1.01
N LYS A 32 1.38 -14.46 -0.86
CA LYS A 32 0.88 -15.81 -0.55
C LYS A 32 -0.61 -15.92 -0.84
N PRO A 33 -1.15 -17.14 -1.08
CA PRO A 33 -2.58 -17.36 -1.22
C PRO A 33 -3.34 -16.81 0.00
N HIS A 34 -4.50 -16.21 -0.25
CA HIS A 34 -5.44 -15.72 0.76
C HIS A 34 -6.84 -15.56 0.14
N CYS A 35 -7.85 -15.38 0.99
CA CYS A 35 -9.20 -15.01 0.53
C CYS A 35 -9.27 -13.52 0.18
N GLY A 36 -10.30 -13.13 -0.57
CA GLY A 36 -10.50 -11.76 -1.03
C GLY A 36 -9.73 -11.42 -2.31
N GLY A 37 -9.66 -10.13 -2.63
CA GLY A 37 -9.01 -9.61 -3.83
C GLY A 37 -7.63 -9.01 -3.59
N ASP A 38 -6.88 -8.81 -4.66
CA ASP A 38 -5.59 -8.14 -4.66
C ASP A 38 -5.64 -6.83 -5.43
N LEU A 39 -5.11 -5.78 -4.85
CA LEU A 39 -5.04 -4.45 -5.45
C LEU A 39 -3.58 -3.96 -5.47
N THR A 40 -3.21 -3.28 -6.55
CA THR A 40 -2.04 -2.41 -6.50
C THR A 40 -2.34 -1.19 -5.61
N PRO A 41 -1.33 -0.47 -5.08
CA PRO A 41 -1.57 0.74 -4.29
C PRO A 41 -2.43 1.78 -5.02
N VAL A 42 -2.22 1.95 -6.33
CA VAL A 42 -2.99 2.89 -7.16
C VAL A 42 -4.45 2.46 -7.30
N GLN A 43 -4.73 1.17 -7.50
CA GLN A 43 -6.10 0.64 -7.54
C GLN A 43 -6.79 0.79 -6.19
N ALA A 44 -6.09 0.51 -5.10
CA ALA A 44 -6.60 0.69 -3.74
C ALA A 44 -6.97 2.15 -3.47
N HIS A 45 -6.09 3.09 -3.82
CA HIS A 45 -6.38 4.53 -3.68
C HIS A 45 -7.59 4.95 -4.51
N ALA A 46 -7.68 4.51 -5.76
CA ALA A 46 -8.85 4.81 -6.61
C ALA A 46 -10.16 4.24 -6.03
N MET A 47 -10.12 3.05 -5.40
CA MET A 47 -11.29 2.47 -4.74
C MET A 47 -11.71 3.28 -3.51
N LEU A 48 -10.75 3.74 -2.68
CA LEU A 48 -11.00 4.61 -1.53
C LEU A 48 -11.63 5.95 -1.95
N GLU A 49 -11.11 6.56 -3.02
CA GLU A 49 -11.64 7.83 -3.54
C GLU A 49 -13.06 7.70 -4.12
N LYS A 50 -13.39 6.53 -4.70
CA LYS A 50 -14.70 6.26 -5.31
C LYS A 50 -15.82 6.09 -4.29
N ASP A 51 -15.54 5.47 -3.15
CA ASP A 51 -16.54 5.24 -2.09
C ASP A 51 -15.92 5.47 -0.71
N LYS A 52 -15.84 6.75 -0.33
CA LYS A 52 -15.25 7.19 0.94
C LYS A 52 -16.09 6.85 2.18
N GLN A 53 -17.36 6.47 1.99
CA GLN A 53 -18.27 6.19 3.09
C GLN A 53 -18.21 4.74 3.54
N ASN A 54 -17.95 3.81 2.61
CA ASN A 54 -17.99 2.38 2.91
C ASN A 54 -16.70 1.64 2.55
N THR A 55 -15.63 2.35 2.15
CA THR A 55 -14.34 1.74 1.84
C THR A 55 -13.26 2.30 2.77
N PHE A 56 -12.58 1.42 3.48
CA PHE A 56 -11.63 1.78 4.53
C PHE A 56 -10.27 1.13 4.30
N LEU A 57 -9.21 1.93 4.46
CA LEU A 57 -7.84 1.46 4.45
C LEU A 57 -7.42 1.09 5.87
N VAL A 58 -7.00 -0.15 6.07
CA VAL A 58 -6.57 -0.67 7.37
C VAL A 58 -5.09 -1.03 7.30
N ASP A 59 -4.28 -0.26 8.00
CA ASP A 59 -2.86 -0.53 8.19
C ASP A 59 -2.68 -1.53 9.33
N VAL A 60 -2.33 -2.77 8.98
CA VAL A 60 -2.17 -3.87 9.93
C VAL A 60 -0.77 -3.99 10.49
N ARG A 61 0.07 -2.98 10.25
CA ARG A 61 1.40 -2.89 10.86
C ARG A 61 1.30 -2.57 12.35
N SER A 62 2.38 -2.81 13.06
CA SER A 62 2.48 -2.43 14.48
C SER A 62 2.38 -0.93 14.69
N ARG A 63 1.98 -0.48 15.90
CA ARG A 63 1.95 0.94 16.27
C ARG A 63 3.26 1.68 15.96
N PRO A 64 4.46 1.16 16.33
CA PRO A 64 5.72 1.81 15.97
C PRO A 64 5.96 1.93 14.46
N GLU A 65 5.55 0.94 13.65
CA GLU A 65 5.67 1.06 12.20
C GLU A 65 4.75 2.16 11.65
N TYR A 66 3.51 2.23 12.15
CA TYR A 66 2.52 3.24 11.74
C TYR A 66 2.99 4.66 12.05
N GLU A 67 3.49 4.89 13.26
CA GLU A 67 3.94 6.19 13.74
C GLU A 67 5.30 6.60 13.13
N LEU A 68 6.32 5.76 13.27
CA LEU A 68 7.71 6.14 12.98
C LEU A 68 8.09 6.02 11.50
N ILE A 69 7.47 5.12 10.75
CA ILE A 69 7.69 4.94 9.30
C ILE A 69 6.76 5.84 8.48
N GLY A 70 5.67 6.31 9.11
CA GLY A 70 4.56 7.00 8.47
C GLY A 70 3.51 6.02 7.94
N HIS A 71 2.37 6.55 7.50
CA HIS A 71 1.20 5.79 7.07
C HIS A 71 0.40 6.55 6.01
N PRO A 72 -0.45 5.88 5.21
CA PRO A 72 -1.34 6.56 4.28
C PRO A 72 -2.31 7.51 5.02
N VAL A 73 -2.61 8.63 4.40
CA VAL A 73 -3.63 9.56 4.93
C VAL A 73 -4.97 8.83 5.03
N GLY A 74 -5.62 8.92 6.20
CA GLY A 74 -6.92 8.29 6.46
C GLY A 74 -6.89 6.78 6.76
N ALA A 75 -5.72 6.16 6.84
CA ALA A 75 -5.61 4.74 7.19
C ALA A 75 -5.86 4.50 8.68
N TYR A 76 -6.73 3.54 9.00
CA TYR A 76 -6.92 3.04 10.37
C TYR A 76 -5.75 2.14 10.76
N ASN A 77 -5.14 2.33 11.92
CA ASN A 77 -4.19 1.36 12.44
C ASN A 77 -4.92 0.29 13.28
N ILE A 78 -4.87 -0.96 12.82
CA ILE A 78 -5.33 -2.12 13.60
C ILE A 78 -4.25 -3.19 13.44
N PRO A 79 -3.32 -3.31 14.39
CA PRO A 79 -2.20 -4.23 14.28
C PRO A 79 -2.63 -5.70 14.24
N LEU A 80 -2.17 -6.43 13.21
CA LEU A 80 -2.33 -7.88 13.18
C LEU A 80 -1.42 -8.56 14.21
N ASN A 81 -0.27 -7.93 14.48
CA ASN A 81 0.70 -8.43 15.45
C ASN A 81 1.27 -7.29 16.29
N PHE A 82 1.61 -7.59 17.52
CA PHE A 82 2.32 -6.70 18.44
C PHE A 82 3.80 -7.05 18.53
N TRP A 83 4.63 -6.07 18.80
CA TRP A 83 6.01 -6.30 19.16
C TRP A 83 6.08 -6.89 20.57
N SER A 84 6.92 -7.90 20.74
CA SER A 84 7.25 -8.44 22.07
C SER A 84 8.64 -7.98 22.51
N SER A 85 8.94 -8.14 23.79
CA SER A 85 10.29 -7.95 24.32
C SER A 85 11.24 -9.11 24.02
N LYS A 86 10.72 -10.19 23.46
CA LYS A 86 11.50 -11.40 23.17
C LYS A 86 12.34 -11.19 21.92
N VAL A 87 13.62 -11.57 22.02
CA VAL A 87 14.58 -11.48 20.92
C VAL A 87 14.67 -12.84 20.23
N GLY A 88 14.39 -12.86 18.91
CA GLY A 88 14.58 -14.01 18.03
C GLY A 88 15.78 -13.82 17.10
N GLU A 89 16.01 -14.75 16.21
CA GLU A 89 17.15 -14.73 15.26
C GLU A 89 17.20 -13.50 14.35
N LYS A 90 16.04 -12.90 14.03
CA LYS A 90 15.90 -11.77 13.08
C LYS A 90 15.57 -10.45 13.76
N GLY A 91 15.72 -10.35 15.05
CA GLY A 91 15.35 -9.20 15.87
C GLY A 91 14.20 -9.51 16.83
N TYR A 92 13.48 -8.51 17.28
CA TYR A 92 12.35 -8.70 18.19
C TYR A 92 11.24 -9.52 17.53
N GLU A 93 10.73 -10.52 18.27
CA GLU A 93 9.61 -11.34 17.84
C GLU A 93 8.30 -10.53 17.88
N MET A 94 7.42 -10.84 16.95
CA MET A 94 6.06 -10.32 16.96
C MET A 94 5.10 -11.41 17.44
N VAL A 95 4.14 -11.02 18.26
CA VAL A 95 3.08 -11.91 18.77
C VAL A 95 1.75 -11.53 18.09
N PRO A 96 0.91 -12.50 17.74
CA PRO A 96 -0.40 -12.21 17.15
C PRO A 96 -1.25 -11.34 18.07
N ASN A 97 -2.05 -10.45 17.48
CA ASN A 97 -3.15 -9.78 18.17
C ASN A 97 -4.32 -10.75 18.34
N PRO A 98 -4.61 -11.24 19.54
CA PRO A 98 -5.68 -12.22 19.75
C PRO A 98 -7.07 -11.63 19.49
N ASN A 99 -7.20 -10.30 19.52
CA ASN A 99 -8.45 -9.59 19.37
C ASN A 99 -8.63 -8.98 17.97
N PHE A 100 -7.77 -9.28 16.99
CA PHE A 100 -7.79 -8.61 15.69
C PHE A 100 -9.17 -8.60 15.03
N GLY A 101 -9.88 -9.73 15.01
CA GLY A 101 -11.23 -9.81 14.45
C GLY A 101 -12.25 -8.95 15.23
N GLN A 102 -12.16 -8.91 16.55
CA GLN A 102 -13.02 -8.08 17.41
C GLN A 102 -12.72 -6.58 17.22
N ASP A 103 -11.44 -6.23 17.07
CA ASP A 103 -11.02 -4.86 16.82
C ASP A 103 -11.55 -4.34 15.47
N LEU A 104 -11.62 -5.21 14.45
CA LEU A 104 -12.27 -4.89 13.16
C LEU A 104 -13.77 -4.67 13.34
N LEU A 105 -14.47 -5.59 14.03
CA LEU A 105 -15.92 -5.51 14.26
C LEU A 105 -16.33 -4.31 15.12
N ALA A 106 -15.44 -3.83 15.97
CA ALA A 106 -15.68 -2.62 16.76
C ALA A 106 -15.66 -1.32 15.93
N ARG A 107 -15.10 -1.36 14.71
CA ARG A 107 -14.95 -0.18 13.85
C ARG A 107 -15.71 -0.25 12.55
N PHE A 108 -15.97 -1.46 12.02
CA PHE A 108 -16.49 -1.65 10.68
C PHE A 108 -17.67 -2.63 10.68
N ASN A 109 -18.60 -2.40 9.76
CA ASN A 109 -19.73 -3.27 9.54
C ASN A 109 -19.36 -4.42 8.58
N PRO A 110 -19.39 -5.69 9.00
CA PRO A 110 -18.93 -6.81 8.18
C PRO A 110 -19.79 -7.07 6.92
N LYS A 111 -20.99 -6.48 6.81
CA LYS A 111 -21.90 -6.67 5.67
C LYS A 111 -21.81 -5.53 4.65
N THR A 112 -21.52 -4.31 5.09
CA THR A 112 -21.56 -3.12 4.22
C THR A 112 -20.19 -2.62 3.84
N ASP A 113 -19.21 -2.73 4.73
CA ASP A 113 -17.94 -2.06 4.57
C ASP A 113 -16.96 -2.89 3.74
N THR A 114 -16.21 -2.21 2.90
CA THR A 114 -15.09 -2.77 2.13
C THR A 114 -13.80 -2.47 2.87
N LEU A 115 -13.03 -3.50 3.21
CA LEU A 115 -11.76 -3.35 3.90
C LEU A 115 -10.58 -3.62 2.96
N ILE A 116 -9.67 -2.67 2.89
CA ILE A 116 -8.43 -2.79 2.14
C ILE A 116 -7.27 -2.86 3.13
N PHE A 117 -6.66 -4.03 3.26
CA PHE A 117 -5.58 -4.28 4.20
C PHE A 117 -4.22 -3.96 3.61
N MET A 118 -3.41 -3.25 4.38
CA MET A 118 -2.04 -2.90 4.02
C MET A 118 -1.09 -3.27 5.15
N CYS A 119 0.06 -3.82 4.78
CA CYS A 119 1.19 -3.97 5.72
C CYS A 119 2.46 -3.37 5.12
N ARG A 120 3.63 -3.82 5.52
CA ARG A 120 4.90 -3.29 5.01
C ARG A 120 5.13 -3.60 3.53
N SER A 121 4.83 -4.86 3.09
CA SER A 121 5.10 -5.33 1.73
C SER A 121 4.09 -6.37 1.19
N GLY A 122 2.93 -6.54 1.82
CA GLY A 122 1.84 -7.37 1.32
C GLY A 122 1.64 -8.73 2.04
N GLY A 123 2.60 -9.24 2.82
CA GLY A 123 2.50 -10.57 3.44
C GLY A 123 1.52 -10.64 4.63
N ARG A 124 1.65 -9.75 5.61
CA ARG A 124 0.76 -9.69 6.79
C ARG A 124 -0.68 -9.29 6.41
N SER A 125 -0.83 -8.47 5.37
CA SER A 125 -2.16 -8.07 4.89
C SER A 125 -2.93 -9.23 4.25
N CYS A 126 -2.25 -10.22 3.65
CA CYS A 126 -2.88 -11.49 3.25
C CYS A 126 -3.44 -12.24 4.47
N ASP A 127 -2.67 -12.32 5.58
CA ASP A 127 -3.16 -12.95 6.82
C ASP A 127 -4.32 -12.17 7.44
N ALA A 128 -4.30 -10.84 7.32
CA ALA A 128 -5.40 -9.98 7.79
C ALA A 128 -6.70 -10.25 7.01
N CYS A 129 -6.63 -10.48 5.69
CA CYS A 129 -7.78 -10.89 4.89
C CYS A 129 -8.41 -12.18 5.45
N GLU A 130 -7.58 -13.20 5.75
CA GLU A 130 -8.05 -14.46 6.33
C GLU A 130 -8.71 -14.25 7.71
N GLN A 131 -8.13 -13.40 8.56
CA GLN A 131 -8.70 -13.12 9.89
C GLN A 131 -10.01 -12.32 9.79
N ALA A 132 -10.12 -11.38 8.85
CA ALA A 132 -11.36 -10.64 8.60
C ALA A 132 -12.48 -11.55 8.11
N ALA A 133 -12.20 -12.48 7.18
CA ALA A 133 -13.17 -13.47 6.74
C ALA A 133 -13.65 -14.35 7.88
N LYS A 134 -12.73 -14.82 8.75
CA LYS A 134 -13.09 -15.59 9.97
C LYS A 134 -13.93 -14.78 10.95
N ALA A 135 -13.75 -13.46 10.99
CA ALA A 135 -14.58 -12.56 11.81
C ALA A 135 -15.96 -12.25 11.18
N GLY A 136 -16.24 -12.76 9.99
CA GLY A 136 -17.55 -12.67 9.33
C GLY A 136 -17.70 -11.54 8.31
N PHE A 137 -16.59 -10.89 7.93
CA PHE A 137 -16.61 -9.94 6.81
C PHE A 137 -16.82 -10.63 5.47
N ASP A 138 -17.55 -9.99 4.58
CA ASP A 138 -17.81 -10.48 3.23
C ASP A 138 -16.50 -10.55 2.43
N ILE A 139 -16.13 -11.74 1.97
CA ILE A 139 -14.90 -12.01 1.21
C ILE A 139 -14.82 -11.15 -0.06
N ALA A 140 -15.95 -10.86 -0.71
CA ALA A 140 -16.01 -10.01 -1.89
C ALA A 140 -15.64 -8.54 -1.60
N LYS A 141 -15.65 -8.15 -0.33
CA LYS A 141 -15.34 -6.80 0.18
C LYS A 141 -14.01 -6.72 0.94
N ILE A 142 -13.20 -7.75 0.86
CA ILE A 142 -11.88 -7.81 1.49
C ILE A 142 -10.80 -7.75 0.42
N HIS A 143 -9.81 -6.87 0.59
CA HIS A 143 -8.73 -6.72 -0.36
C HIS A 143 -7.37 -6.57 0.34
N ASN A 144 -6.34 -7.14 -0.29
CA ASN A 144 -4.94 -6.98 0.07
C ASN A 144 -4.28 -5.93 -0.84
N ILE A 145 -3.41 -5.07 -0.31
CA ILE A 145 -2.53 -4.23 -1.12
C ILE A 145 -1.20 -4.96 -1.37
N MET A 146 -0.98 -5.34 -2.62
CA MET A 146 0.31 -5.86 -3.09
C MET A 146 1.40 -4.80 -2.93
N GLY A 147 2.57 -5.19 -2.44
CA GLY A 147 3.67 -4.27 -2.15
C GLY A 147 3.50 -3.45 -0.87
N GLY A 148 2.30 -3.38 -0.28
CA GLY A 148 2.04 -2.69 0.99
C GLY A 148 2.47 -1.22 1.01
N PHE A 149 2.96 -0.72 2.16
CA PHE A 149 3.38 0.67 2.33
C PHE A 149 4.77 0.96 1.76
N GLU A 150 5.77 0.11 2.10
CA GLU A 150 7.18 0.36 1.76
C GLU A 150 7.64 -0.36 0.48
N GLY A 151 6.87 -1.34 -0.02
CA GLY A 151 7.24 -2.11 -1.20
C GLY A 151 8.27 -3.21 -0.95
N ASP A 152 8.80 -3.74 -2.03
CA ASP A 152 9.80 -4.81 -2.03
C ASP A 152 11.23 -4.29 -1.97
N LYS A 153 12.11 -5.16 -1.46
CA LYS A 153 13.55 -4.86 -1.42
C LYS A 153 14.16 -4.99 -2.81
N MET A 154 15.05 -4.03 -3.15
CA MET A 154 15.94 -4.16 -4.29
C MET A 154 16.87 -5.37 -4.09
N LYS A 155 16.76 -6.37 -4.99
CA LYS A 155 17.50 -7.62 -4.90
C LYS A 155 18.80 -7.61 -5.69
N TYR A 156 18.96 -6.72 -6.67
CA TYR A 156 20.16 -6.64 -7.49
C TYR A 156 21.35 -6.15 -6.66
N LYS A 157 22.34 -7.02 -6.45
CA LYS A 157 23.50 -6.77 -5.60
C LYS A 157 24.41 -5.63 -6.10
N GLY A 158 24.41 -5.33 -7.39
CA GLY A 158 25.17 -4.21 -8.00
C GLY A 158 24.48 -2.84 -7.84
N SER A 159 23.27 -2.78 -7.29
CA SER A 159 22.58 -1.52 -7.06
C SER A 159 23.06 -0.83 -5.79
N ALA A 160 23.26 0.49 -5.82
CA ALA A 160 23.46 1.31 -4.62
C ALA A 160 22.28 1.21 -3.63
N HIS A 161 21.11 0.77 -4.10
CA HIS A 161 19.91 0.58 -3.29
C HIS A 161 19.68 -0.87 -2.86
N HIS A 162 20.68 -1.75 -3.02
CA HIS A 162 20.53 -3.16 -2.62
C HIS A 162 20.05 -3.28 -1.17
N GLY A 163 18.98 -4.06 -0.96
CA GLY A 163 18.36 -4.26 0.34
C GLY A 163 17.36 -3.17 0.76
N GLN A 164 17.34 -2.00 0.11
CA GLN A 164 16.37 -0.94 0.38
C GLN A 164 15.00 -1.27 -0.24
N ARG A 165 13.90 -0.82 0.42
CA ARG A 165 12.55 -1.00 -0.08
C ARG A 165 12.17 0.14 -1.02
N ILE A 166 12.32 -0.11 -2.31
CA ILE A 166 12.04 0.86 -3.37
C ILE A 166 11.16 0.30 -4.51
N GLY A 167 10.82 -0.97 -4.44
CA GLY A 167 10.02 -1.64 -5.48
C GLY A 167 8.53 -1.61 -5.15
N GLY A 168 7.73 -0.79 -5.86
CA GLY A 168 6.30 -0.65 -5.59
C GLY A 168 6.00 -0.09 -4.19
N GLY A 169 4.80 -0.39 -3.65
CA GLY A 169 4.37 0.11 -2.34
C GLY A 169 3.79 1.53 -2.38
N TRP A 170 2.86 1.80 -1.46
CA TRP A 170 2.08 3.04 -1.40
C TRP A 170 2.93 4.30 -1.44
N ARG A 171 3.94 4.36 -0.55
CA ARG A 171 4.84 5.52 -0.44
C ARG A 171 5.70 5.71 -1.70
N ASN A 172 6.22 4.62 -2.26
CA ASN A 172 7.16 4.69 -3.38
C ASN A 172 6.48 5.07 -4.70
N VAL A 173 5.17 4.82 -4.85
CA VAL A 173 4.41 5.26 -6.03
C VAL A 173 3.83 6.66 -5.87
N GLY A 174 4.20 7.38 -4.80
CA GLY A 174 3.85 8.78 -4.60
C GLY A 174 2.42 9.05 -4.13
N LEU A 175 1.71 8.05 -3.57
CA LEU A 175 0.37 8.24 -3.03
C LEU A 175 0.41 9.00 -1.69
N PRO A 176 -0.67 9.69 -1.29
CA PRO A 176 -0.70 10.51 -0.07
C PRO A 176 -0.40 9.71 1.19
N TRP A 177 0.56 10.18 1.98
CA TRP A 177 0.93 9.61 3.27
C TRP A 177 1.42 10.69 4.24
N THR A 178 1.50 10.35 5.54
CA THR A 178 1.79 11.32 6.60
C THR A 178 2.46 10.66 7.80
N TYR A 179 3.06 11.50 8.66
CA TYR A 179 3.44 11.18 10.05
C TYR A 179 2.44 11.76 11.07
N HIS A 180 1.44 12.55 10.61
CA HIS A 180 0.47 13.16 11.51
C HIS A 180 -0.47 12.09 12.09
N MET A 181 -0.55 12.01 13.43
CA MET A 181 -1.34 11.03 14.15
C MET A 181 -2.75 11.55 14.45
N ASP A 182 -3.76 10.99 13.78
CA ASP A 182 -5.16 11.21 14.11
C ASP A 182 -5.62 10.17 15.15
N LYS A 183 -6.03 10.66 16.33
CA LYS A 183 -6.46 9.80 17.45
C LYS A 183 -7.63 8.88 17.09
N ASN A 184 -8.50 9.27 16.15
CA ASN A 184 -9.64 8.48 15.72
C ASN A 184 -9.23 7.29 14.85
N LEU A 185 -8.05 7.35 14.22
CA LEU A 185 -7.52 6.33 13.33
C LEU A 185 -6.48 5.42 14.00
N MET A 186 -5.97 5.84 15.16
CA MET A 186 -4.97 5.09 15.93
C MET A 186 -5.57 3.86 16.59
N TYR A 187 -4.75 2.83 16.78
CA TYR A 187 -5.10 1.68 17.60
C TYR A 187 -5.00 1.99 19.09
N GLN A 188 -6.13 2.00 19.79
CA GLN A 188 -6.23 2.39 21.21
C GLN A 188 -7.10 1.41 22.01
N PRO A 189 -6.79 0.10 22.07
CA PRO A 189 -7.61 -0.84 22.82
C PRO A 189 -7.57 -0.59 24.33
N ASP A 190 -6.49 0.04 24.81
CA ASP A 190 -6.24 0.27 26.22
C ASP A 190 -6.93 1.55 26.74
N LEU A 191 -7.39 2.43 25.85
CA LEU A 191 -8.03 3.70 26.20
C LEU A 191 -9.56 3.64 26.18
N ALA A 192 -10.13 2.51 25.77
CA ALA A 192 -11.58 2.27 25.71
C ALA A 192 -12.16 1.69 27.02
N LYS A 193 -11.44 1.80 28.14
CA LYS A 193 -11.87 1.34 29.47
C LYS A 193 -12.15 2.49 30.39
#